data_6d3b83d629f76822fbd6a82e9c9af421
#
_entry.id   6d3b83d629f76822fbd6a82e9c9af421
#
_cell.length_a   1.000
_cell.length_b   1.000
_cell.length_c   1.000
_cell.angle_alpha   90.00
_cell.angle_beta   90.00
_cell.angle_gamma   90.00
#
_symmetry.space_group_name_H-M   'P 1'
#
loop_
_entity.id
_entity.type
_entity.pdbx_description
1 polymer ?
#
loop_
_entity_poly.entity_id
_entity_poly.type
_entity_poly.pdbx_seq_one_letter_code
_entity_poly.pdbx_strand_id
1 'polypeptide(L)'
;MGLTVTEIKARIIRKLVQWRKWGASHTENILKGLPAHLRGDKLTKTALEELVKDGWLLPAKKTGEIHYSLNPEKTDEILQFYEKYCKDE
;
A
#
# COMPACT_ATOMS: atom_id res chain seq x y z
N MET A 1 14.50 6.96 15.22
CA MET A 1 14.05 7.77 14.12
C MET A 1 12.87 7.13 13.42
N GLY A 2 11.88 7.93 13.08
CA GLY A 2 10.69 7.41 12.45
C GLY A 2 10.87 7.19 10.97
N LEU A 3 9.95 6.43 10.39
CA LEU A 3 9.92 6.23 8.94
C LEU A 3 9.31 7.45 8.26
N THR A 4 9.74 7.72 7.05
CA THR A 4 9.13 8.77 6.24
C THR A 4 7.87 8.22 5.58
N VAL A 5 7.03 9.12 5.06
CA VAL A 5 5.85 8.72 4.30
C VAL A 5 6.24 7.84 3.11
N THR A 6 7.33 8.21 2.42
CA THR A 6 7.81 7.42 1.27
C THR A 6 8.20 6.00 1.69
N GLU A 7 8.86 5.87 2.82
CA GLU A 7 9.24 4.54 3.31
C GLU A 7 8.03 3.69 3.66
N ILE A 8 6.99 4.33 4.24
CA ILE A 8 5.76 3.62 4.57
C ILE A 8 5.03 3.21 3.29
N LYS A 9 4.98 4.10 2.29
CA LYS A 9 4.42 3.76 0.98
C LYS A 9 5.13 2.55 0.38
N ALA A 10 6.46 2.52 0.49
CA ALA A 10 7.23 1.40 -0.04
C ALA A 10 6.86 0.10 0.64
N ARG A 11 6.67 0.12 1.96
CA ARG A 11 6.27 -1.08 2.68
C ARG A 11 4.89 -1.57 2.25
N ILE A 12 3.96 -0.64 2.07
CA ILE A 12 2.60 -0.99 1.63
C ILE A 12 2.62 -1.59 0.23
N ILE A 13 3.29 -0.92 -0.70
CA ILE A 13 3.39 -1.37 -2.09
C ILE A 13 4.08 -2.73 -2.16
N ARG A 14 5.16 -2.89 -1.41
CA ARG A 14 5.90 -4.15 -1.38
C ARG A 14 5.00 -5.33 -0.96
N LYS A 15 4.22 -5.13 0.10
CA LYS A 15 3.33 -6.19 0.56
C LYS A 15 2.30 -6.56 -0.49
N LEU A 16 1.66 -5.56 -1.07
CA LEU A 16 0.61 -5.81 -2.05
C LEU A 16 1.16 -6.43 -3.33
N VAL A 17 2.36 -6.01 -3.76
CA VAL A 17 3.00 -6.62 -4.94
C VAL A 17 3.36 -8.07 -4.64
N GLN A 18 3.94 -8.34 -3.48
CA GLN A 18 4.31 -9.70 -3.10
C GLN A 18 3.09 -10.61 -2.98
N TRP A 19 1.99 -10.08 -2.49
CA TRP A 19 0.75 -10.83 -2.34
C TRP A 19 -0.08 -10.87 -3.62
N ARG A 20 0.39 -10.19 -4.67
CA ARG A 20 -0.28 -10.13 -5.99
C ARG A 20 -1.72 -9.64 -5.89
N LYS A 21 -1.94 -8.61 -5.08
CA LYS A 21 -3.27 -8.03 -4.87
C LYS A 21 -3.56 -6.94 -5.90
N TRP A 22 -3.76 -7.34 -7.13
CA TRP A 22 -4.08 -6.45 -8.24
C TRP A 22 -5.57 -6.53 -8.58
N GLY A 23 -6.20 -5.37 -8.71
CA GLY A 23 -7.59 -5.30 -9.14
C GLY A 23 -8.59 -5.43 -8.00
N ALA A 24 -9.82 -4.99 -8.26
CA ALA A 24 -10.85 -4.87 -7.22
C ALA A 24 -11.25 -6.19 -6.57
N SER A 25 -11.03 -7.31 -7.25
CA SER A 25 -11.39 -8.62 -6.70
C SER A 25 -10.31 -9.22 -5.80
N HIS A 26 -9.15 -8.58 -5.72
CA HIS A 26 -8.02 -9.08 -4.92
C HIS A 26 -7.60 -8.05 -3.89
N THR A 27 -8.47 -7.79 -2.93
CA THR A 27 -8.20 -6.79 -1.89
C THR A 27 -7.63 -7.44 -0.65
N GLU A 28 -6.93 -6.63 0.15
CA GLU A 28 -6.31 -7.09 1.38
C GLU A 28 -6.33 -5.99 2.43
N ASN A 29 -6.45 -6.38 3.69
CA ASN A 29 -6.30 -5.43 4.79
C ASN A 29 -4.81 -5.22 5.03
N ILE A 30 -4.28 -4.17 4.43
CA ILE A 30 -2.84 -3.91 4.46
C ILE A 30 -2.32 -3.67 5.88
N LEU A 31 -3.18 -3.16 6.78
CA LEU A 31 -2.75 -2.88 8.15
C LEU A 31 -2.31 -4.14 8.88
N LYS A 32 -2.88 -5.29 8.54
CA LYS A 32 -2.47 -6.55 9.16
C LYS A 32 -1.04 -6.94 8.80
N GLY A 33 -0.55 -6.46 7.67
CA GLY A 33 0.81 -6.76 7.23
C GLY A 33 1.85 -5.78 7.72
N LEU A 34 1.45 -4.75 8.45
CA LEU A 34 2.37 -3.75 8.97
C LEU A 34 2.65 -4.00 10.44
N PRO A 35 3.85 -3.61 10.93
CA PRO A 35 4.14 -3.68 12.35
C PRO A 35 3.09 -2.92 13.17
N ALA A 36 2.82 -3.38 14.38
CA ALA A 36 1.77 -2.81 15.21
C ALA A 36 1.94 -1.31 15.42
N HIS A 37 3.18 -0.84 15.57
CA HIS A 37 3.41 0.59 15.81
C HIS A 37 3.10 1.47 14.61
N LEU A 38 2.95 0.90 13.42
CA LEU A 38 2.59 1.66 12.23
C LEU A 38 1.10 1.68 11.95
N ARG A 39 0.34 0.78 12.56
CA ARG A 39 -1.09 0.63 12.23
C ARG A 39 -1.93 1.86 12.55
N GLY A 40 -1.62 2.55 13.64
CA GLY A 40 -2.35 3.75 14.04
C GLY A 40 -1.57 5.03 13.82
N ASP A 41 -0.44 4.95 13.14
CA ASP A 41 0.43 6.10 12.93
C ASP A 41 -0.15 7.05 11.89
N LYS A 42 -0.03 8.35 12.17
CA LYS A 42 -0.52 9.38 11.24
C LYS A 42 0.18 9.30 9.89
N LEU A 43 1.47 8.96 9.87
CA LEU A 43 2.21 8.84 8.63
C LEU A 43 1.68 7.70 7.77
N THR A 44 1.26 6.61 8.41
CA THR A 44 0.67 5.49 7.69
C THR A 44 -0.65 5.91 7.04
N LYS A 45 -1.47 6.64 7.78
CA LYS A 45 -2.73 7.14 7.25
C LYS A 45 -2.47 8.08 6.07
N THR A 46 -1.51 8.98 6.22
CA THR A 46 -1.12 9.90 5.15
C THR A 46 -0.65 9.14 3.92
N ALA A 47 0.20 8.12 4.12
CA ALA A 47 0.71 7.32 3.01
C ALA A 47 -0.44 6.64 2.25
N LEU A 48 -1.38 6.04 2.98
CA LEU A 48 -2.53 5.39 2.35
C LEU A 48 -3.38 6.40 1.59
N GLU A 49 -3.64 7.56 2.18
CA GLU A 49 -4.44 8.59 1.52
C GLU A 49 -3.78 9.08 0.24
N GLU A 50 -2.47 9.27 0.27
CA GLU A 50 -1.75 9.72 -0.91
C GLU A 50 -1.74 8.66 -2.01
N LEU A 51 -1.56 7.39 -1.64
CA LEU A 51 -1.59 6.31 -2.63
C LEU A 51 -2.96 6.19 -3.29
N VAL A 52 -4.03 6.36 -2.52
CA VAL A 52 -5.38 6.36 -3.07
C VAL A 52 -5.60 7.57 -3.96
N LYS A 53 -5.15 8.74 -3.51
CA LYS A 53 -5.30 9.98 -4.27
C LYS A 53 -4.58 9.90 -5.61
N ASP A 54 -3.40 9.29 -5.63
CA ASP A 54 -2.62 9.14 -6.86
C ASP A 54 -3.15 8.03 -7.76
N GLY A 55 -4.17 7.33 -7.32
CA GLY A 55 -4.79 6.28 -8.11
C GLY A 55 -4.03 4.96 -8.10
N TRP A 56 -3.06 4.79 -7.21
CA TRP A 56 -2.29 3.55 -7.13
C TRP A 56 -2.99 2.47 -6.33
N LEU A 57 -3.81 2.86 -5.35
CA LEU A 57 -4.56 1.93 -4.52
C LEU A 57 -6.06 2.10 -4.76
N LEU A 58 -6.76 0.98 -4.75
CA LEU A 58 -8.20 0.93 -4.86
C LEU A 58 -8.76 0.53 -3.49
N PRO A 59 -9.45 1.45 -2.79
CA PRO A 59 -10.02 1.11 -1.49
C PRO A 59 -11.33 0.35 -1.65
N ALA A 60 -11.60 -0.56 -0.74
CA ALA A 60 -12.86 -1.31 -0.72
C ALA A 60 -13.30 -1.52 0.72
N LYS A 61 -14.51 -1.12 1.05
CA LYS A 61 -15.05 -1.33 2.39
C LYS A 61 -15.53 -2.77 2.55
N LYS A 62 -15.06 -3.42 3.59
CA LYS A 62 -15.41 -4.81 3.91
C LYS A 62 -15.72 -4.92 5.40
N THR A 63 -16.99 -5.09 5.74
CA THR A 63 -17.40 -5.38 7.12
C THR A 63 -16.73 -4.49 8.16
N GLY A 64 -16.81 -3.16 7.96
CA GLY A 64 -16.24 -2.21 8.90
C GLY A 64 -14.75 -1.95 8.75
N GLU A 65 -14.10 -2.61 7.80
CA GLU A 65 -12.68 -2.39 7.52
C GLU A 65 -12.51 -1.87 6.10
N ILE A 66 -11.38 -1.25 5.83
CA ILE A 66 -11.05 -0.84 4.48
C ILE A 66 -9.92 -1.75 3.98
N HIS A 67 -10.18 -2.44 2.87
CA HIS A 67 -9.18 -3.25 2.21
C HIS A 67 -8.68 -2.52 0.98
N TYR A 68 -7.48 -2.84 0.55
CA TYR A 68 -6.84 -2.15 -0.57
C TYR A 68 -6.32 -3.16 -1.58
N SER A 69 -6.25 -2.73 -2.83
CA SER A 69 -5.60 -3.50 -3.88
C SER A 69 -4.83 -2.54 -4.76
N LEU A 70 -3.91 -3.07 -5.56
CA LEU A 70 -3.15 -2.27 -6.50
C LEU A 70 -3.98 -2.03 -7.76
N ASN A 71 -3.89 -0.81 -8.28
CA ASN A 71 -4.63 -0.43 -9.48
C ASN A 71 -3.89 -0.92 -10.73
N PRO A 72 -4.47 -1.86 -11.50
CA PRO A 72 -3.79 -2.39 -12.69
C PRO A 72 -3.51 -1.32 -13.73
N GLU A 73 -4.26 -0.22 -13.75
CA GLU A 73 -4.03 0.87 -14.69
C GLU A 73 -2.77 1.65 -14.38
N LYS A 74 -2.23 1.49 -13.18
CA LYS A 74 -1.00 2.16 -12.76
C LYS A 74 0.16 1.18 -12.59
N THR A 75 0.06 0.03 -13.22
CA THR A 75 1.05 -1.04 -13.08
C THR A 75 2.48 -0.56 -13.31
N ASP A 76 2.71 0.16 -14.42
CA ASP A 76 4.06 0.62 -14.75
C ASP A 76 4.64 1.52 -13.67
N GLU A 77 3.84 2.48 -13.20
CA GLU A 77 4.29 3.42 -12.18
C GLU A 77 4.55 2.71 -10.86
N ILE A 78 3.66 1.80 -10.49
CA ILE A 78 3.79 1.05 -9.23
C ILE A 78 5.02 0.16 -9.26
N LEU A 79 5.26 -0.53 -10.36
CA LEU A 79 6.41 -1.42 -10.47
C LEU A 79 7.72 -0.66 -10.53
N GLN A 80 7.73 0.52 -11.14
CA GLN A 80 8.92 1.37 -11.13
C GLN A 80 9.24 1.82 -9.70
N PHE A 81 8.23 2.20 -8.94
CA PHE A 81 8.41 2.55 -7.55
C PHE A 81 8.91 1.35 -6.74
N TYR A 82 8.31 0.19 -6.98
CA TYR A 82 8.71 -1.04 -6.31
C TYR A 82 10.19 -1.36 -6.57
N GLU A 83 10.61 -1.27 -7.82
CA GLU A 83 12.00 -1.55 -8.17
C GLU A 83 12.95 -0.55 -7.51
N LYS A 84 12.55 0.72 -7.45
CA LYS A 84 13.40 1.76 -6.90
C LYS A 84 13.57 1.65 -5.38
N TYR A 85 12.51 1.30 -4.67
CA TYR A 85 12.50 1.36 -3.20
C TYR A 85 12.41 0.01 -2.50
N CYS A 86 12.06 -1.06 -3.20
CA CYS A 86 11.75 -2.34 -2.55
C CYS A 86 12.58 -3.51 -3.07
N LYS A 87 13.22 -3.37 -4.21
CA LYS A 87 13.81 -4.52 -4.91
C LYS A 87 15.01 -5.13 -4.20
N ASP A 88 15.68 -4.39 -3.37
CA ASP A 88 16.92 -4.83 -2.74
C ASP A 88 16.71 -5.73 -1.53
N GLU A 89 15.51 -6.18 -1.32
CA GLU A 89 15.18 -7.01 -0.16
C GLU A 89 15.49 -8.48 -0.32
#